data_4b81f2022f32ef4b2b346c1adba997b6
#
_entry.id   4b81f2022f32ef4b2b346c1adba997b6
#
_cell.length_a   1.000
_cell.length_b   1.000
_cell.length_c   1.000
_cell.angle_alpha   90.00
_cell.angle_beta   90.00
_cell.angle_gamma   90.00
#
_symmetry.space_group_name_H-M   'P 1'
#
loop_
_entity.id
_entity.type
_entity.pdbx_description
1 polymer ?
#
loop_
_entity_poly.entity_id
_entity_poly.type
_entity_poly.pdbx_seq_one_letter_code
_entity_poly.pdbx_strand_id
1 'polypeptide(L)'
;MGLLTQLLPLFMLLCSYSCYSILQEDPFSNYLDEVSVYNTLVYPNYPNYFSTVDDREGDFESISKSLMNYKTEISTLEQLDQVGSLATSVTVVNVDDYGAKGDGRDDTEAFKNAWKAACSSSPSVLLVPQNKNYLLKPITFSGPCKSDLTLLIYGTIEASDDQEDYEHDRRYWLVFENIKHFKVEGGGTINGNGNIWWQNSCKVNKELPCNPAPTNCVNVHAFNLMITAPGNSPNTDGIHVTGAKNVLIRNCVIKTGDDCISIVSGSSKVHATDITCGPGHGISIGSLGAGNQEAHVLDVKVDKAKLYGTMNGVRIKTWQGGSGSAKKIKFQNVYMYNVTNPIIIDQNYCDQDEPCKEQYSAVQVQKVMYKNIKGTSASEVAMKFDCSKTFPCLGIYLEDISLVREGGTSAASCENVKWTQTGSVSPLCP
;
A
#
# COMPACT_ATOMS: atom_id res chain seq x y z
N MET A 1 -1.27 33.07 -5.79
CA MET A 1 -2.27 32.21 -5.14
C MET A 1 -2.44 30.99 -6.02
N GLY A 2 -1.59 30.01 -5.86
CA GLY A 2 -1.64 28.75 -6.62
C GLY A 2 -1.80 27.63 -5.63
N LEU A 3 -2.96 27.00 -5.61
CA LEU A 3 -3.16 25.73 -4.94
C LEU A 3 -2.36 24.67 -5.69
N LEU A 4 -1.30 24.20 -5.08
CA LEU A 4 -0.59 23.00 -5.55
C LEU A 4 -1.41 21.78 -5.14
N THR A 5 -2.05 21.18 -6.10
CA THR A 5 -2.73 19.90 -5.98
C THR A 5 -1.91 18.85 -6.71
N GLN A 6 -1.55 17.82 -6.01
CA GLN A 6 -0.71 16.74 -6.52
C GLN A 6 -1.49 15.83 -7.46
N LEU A 7 -0.93 15.56 -8.63
CA LEU A 7 -1.34 14.45 -9.49
C LEU A 7 -0.69 13.18 -8.98
N LEU A 8 -1.49 12.21 -8.63
CA LEU A 8 -1.09 10.82 -8.46
C LEU A 8 -1.40 10.07 -9.74
N PRO A 9 -0.42 9.66 -10.50
CA PRO A 9 -0.68 8.62 -11.48
C PRO A 9 -0.56 7.25 -10.84
N LEU A 10 -1.57 6.48 -11.02
CA LEU A 10 -1.63 5.04 -11.11
C LEU A 10 -1.20 4.21 -9.91
N PHE A 11 -2.07 3.80 -9.22
CA PHE A 11 -2.55 2.63 -8.52
C PHE A 11 -3.43 3.08 -7.37
N MET A 12 -4.66 3.42 -7.71
CA MET A 12 -5.68 3.64 -6.71
C MET A 12 -6.67 2.47 -6.79
N LEU A 13 -6.66 1.61 -5.78
CA LEU A 13 -7.84 0.84 -5.40
C LEU A 13 -8.83 1.84 -4.82
N LEU A 14 -9.81 2.27 -5.62
CA LEU A 14 -10.75 3.31 -5.25
C LEU A 14 -12.16 2.74 -5.09
N CYS A 15 -12.74 2.93 -3.94
CA CYS A 15 -14.15 2.69 -3.69
C CYS A 15 -14.86 4.02 -3.42
N SER A 16 -15.89 4.35 -4.14
CA SER A 16 -16.74 5.50 -3.87
C SER A 16 -18.15 5.07 -3.44
N TYR A 17 -18.65 5.73 -2.43
CA TYR A 17 -20.02 5.80 -1.86
C TYR A 17 -20.41 4.94 -0.65
N SER A 18 -20.76 5.70 0.34
CA SER A 18 -21.65 5.52 1.50
C SER A 18 -22.01 4.13 1.99
N CYS A 19 -21.53 3.80 3.19
CA CYS A 19 -22.22 2.87 4.07
C CYS A 19 -22.55 3.51 5.42
N TYR A 20 -23.84 3.50 5.75
CA TYR A 20 -24.37 3.79 7.09
C TYR A 20 -24.00 2.67 8.07
N SER A 21 -23.70 3.10 9.27
CA SER A 21 -23.18 2.32 10.40
C SER A 21 -24.09 1.25 10.93
N ILE A 22 -23.50 0.13 11.39
CA ILE A 22 -23.91 -0.58 12.60
C ILE A 22 -22.64 -0.96 13.36
N LEU A 23 -22.56 -0.49 14.60
CA LEU A 23 -21.55 -0.87 15.59
C LEU A 23 -21.79 -2.32 16.00
N GLN A 24 -20.78 -3.20 15.86
CA GLN A 24 -20.54 -4.28 16.82
C GLN A 24 -19.25 -5.05 16.51
N GLU A 25 -18.44 -5.25 17.56
CA GLU A 25 -17.32 -6.17 17.75
C GLU A 25 -16.07 -6.01 16.88
N ASP A 26 -14.93 -6.24 17.47
CA ASP A 26 -13.61 -6.17 16.83
C ASP A 26 -13.50 -7.27 15.74
N PRO A 27 -13.57 -6.91 14.44
CA PRO A 27 -13.56 -7.91 13.37
C PRO A 27 -12.21 -8.60 13.19
N PHE A 28 -11.16 -8.15 13.90
CA PHE A 28 -9.83 -8.72 13.75
C PHE A 28 -9.55 -9.90 14.68
N SER A 29 -10.28 -10.06 15.80
CA SER A 29 -10.05 -11.19 16.73
C SER A 29 -10.51 -12.52 16.13
N ASN A 30 -11.65 -12.52 15.44
CA ASN A 30 -12.19 -13.73 14.80
C ASN A 30 -11.52 -14.03 13.45
N TYR A 31 -10.97 -13.00 12.78
CA TYR A 31 -10.37 -13.16 11.46
C TYR A 31 -8.99 -13.83 11.50
N LEU A 32 -8.24 -13.69 12.60
CA LEU A 32 -6.96 -14.39 12.78
C LEU A 32 -7.15 -15.91 12.85
N ASP A 33 -8.27 -16.39 13.37
CA ASP A 33 -8.58 -17.81 13.44
C ASP A 33 -9.05 -18.36 12.09
N GLU A 34 -9.87 -17.63 11.32
CA GLU A 34 -10.26 -18.03 9.97
C GLU A 34 -9.09 -18.03 8.97
N VAL A 35 -8.19 -17.04 9.07
CA VAL A 35 -6.97 -16.99 8.24
C VAL A 35 -6.03 -18.15 8.56
N SER A 36 -5.98 -18.61 9.83
CA SER A 36 -5.20 -19.78 10.23
C SER A 36 -5.72 -21.06 9.59
N VAL A 37 -7.03 -21.23 9.53
CA VAL A 37 -7.69 -22.39 8.91
C VAL A 37 -7.51 -22.38 7.39
N TYR A 38 -7.63 -21.21 6.74
CA TYR A 38 -7.43 -21.08 5.30
C TYR A 38 -5.97 -21.34 4.91
N ASN A 39 -5.01 -20.84 5.70
CA ASN A 39 -3.58 -21.12 5.50
C ASN A 39 -3.22 -22.60 5.69
N THR A 40 -3.94 -23.33 6.54
CA THR A 40 -3.68 -24.75 6.79
C THR A 40 -4.22 -25.64 5.67
N LEU A 41 -5.27 -25.21 4.98
CA LEU A 41 -5.92 -26.00 3.92
C LEU A 41 -5.38 -25.69 2.52
N VAL A 42 -4.89 -24.45 2.28
CA VAL A 42 -4.46 -23.99 0.96
C VAL A 42 -2.94 -23.85 0.86
N TYR A 43 -2.23 -23.74 1.99
CA TYR A 43 -0.79 -23.54 2.05
C TYR A 43 -0.11 -24.50 3.03
N PRO A 44 0.17 -25.75 2.66
CA PRO A 44 0.97 -26.63 3.50
C PRO A 44 2.40 -26.11 3.55
N ASN A 45 2.79 -25.61 4.72
CA ASN A 45 4.17 -25.34 5.13
C ASN A 45 5.03 -24.51 4.16
N TYR A 46 4.99 -23.19 4.30
CA TYR A 46 6.10 -22.34 3.84
C TYR A 46 7.35 -22.73 4.62
N PRO A 47 8.43 -23.21 3.99
CA PRO A 47 9.71 -23.32 4.67
C PRO A 47 10.15 -21.90 5.07
N ASN A 48 10.68 -21.76 6.27
CA ASN A 48 11.37 -20.55 6.72
C ASN A 48 12.65 -20.34 5.88
N TYR A 49 12.51 -19.86 4.66
CA TYR A 49 13.59 -19.71 3.69
C TYR A 49 14.44 -18.45 3.91
N PHE A 50 14.27 -17.75 5.02
CA PHE A 50 14.91 -16.49 5.29
C PHE A 50 16.00 -16.52 6.36
N SER A 51 16.61 -17.68 6.64
CA SER A 51 17.68 -17.73 7.64
C SER A 51 19.10 -17.52 7.10
N THR A 52 19.31 -17.46 5.78
CA THR A 52 20.63 -17.22 5.21
C THR A 52 20.50 -16.54 3.85
N VAL A 53 20.45 -15.22 3.81
CA VAL A 53 20.68 -14.45 2.58
C VAL A 53 21.96 -13.67 2.75
N ASP A 54 22.95 -14.08 2.01
CA ASP A 54 24.25 -13.44 1.84
C ASP A 54 24.13 -12.35 0.74
N ASP A 55 24.86 -11.26 0.93
CA ASP A 55 24.81 -10.00 0.19
C ASP A 55 25.13 -10.13 -1.32
N ARG A 56 24.12 -10.27 -2.20
CA ARG A 56 24.30 -9.99 -3.65
C ARG A 56 22.99 -9.66 -4.37
N GLU A 57 23.04 -8.70 -5.30
CA GLU A 57 21.96 -8.25 -6.21
C GLU A 57 21.22 -9.38 -6.99
N GLY A 58 21.78 -10.59 -7.02
CA GLY A 58 21.19 -11.77 -7.66
C GLY A 58 19.99 -12.39 -6.94
N ASP A 59 19.78 -12.09 -5.66
CA ASP A 59 18.77 -12.79 -4.85
C ASP A 59 17.33 -12.29 -5.03
N PHE A 60 17.15 -11.06 -5.49
CA PHE A 60 15.82 -10.56 -5.75
C PHE A 60 15.15 -11.22 -6.97
N GLU A 61 15.95 -11.55 -7.97
CA GLU A 61 15.50 -12.31 -9.15
C GLU A 61 15.16 -13.77 -8.76
N SER A 62 15.83 -14.32 -7.77
CA SER A 62 15.55 -15.66 -7.23
C SER A 62 14.25 -15.70 -6.43
N ILE A 63 13.93 -14.64 -5.67
CA ILE A 63 12.65 -14.50 -4.96
C ILE A 63 11.50 -14.37 -5.96
N SER A 64 11.68 -13.58 -7.01
CA SER A 64 10.75 -13.46 -8.13
C SER A 64 10.54 -14.80 -8.84
N LYS A 65 11.63 -15.54 -9.09
CA LYS A 65 11.60 -16.89 -9.68
C LYS A 65 11.01 -17.94 -8.73
N SER A 66 11.23 -17.84 -7.42
CA SER A 66 10.63 -18.73 -6.43
C SER A 66 9.12 -18.51 -6.29
N LEU A 67 8.66 -17.25 -6.34
CA LEU A 67 7.25 -16.91 -6.44
C LEU A 67 6.64 -17.39 -7.77
N MET A 68 7.42 -17.38 -8.86
CA MET A 68 7.01 -17.93 -10.16
C MET A 68 6.99 -19.48 -10.17
N ASN A 69 7.93 -20.16 -9.55
CA ASN A 69 7.97 -21.62 -9.48
C ASN A 69 6.84 -22.20 -8.62
N TYR A 70 6.38 -21.46 -7.61
CA TYR A 70 5.17 -21.81 -6.84
C TYR A 70 3.88 -21.81 -7.70
N LYS A 71 3.88 -21.09 -8.82
CA LYS A 71 2.81 -21.12 -9.82
C LYS A 71 2.60 -22.47 -10.51
N THR A 72 3.63 -23.32 -10.54
CA THR A 72 3.60 -24.57 -11.32
C THR A 72 2.94 -25.72 -10.55
N GLU A 73 2.81 -25.63 -9.22
CA GLU A 73 2.19 -26.68 -8.41
C GLU A 73 0.67 -26.55 -8.24
N ILE A 74 0.06 -25.41 -8.60
CA ILE A 74 -1.40 -25.23 -8.57
C ILE A 74 -2.06 -25.62 -9.91
N SER A 75 -1.43 -26.46 -10.69
CA SER A 75 -2.04 -27.00 -11.93
C SER A 75 -3.14 -28.04 -11.71
N THR A 76 -3.63 -28.24 -10.49
CA THR A 76 -4.65 -29.22 -10.15
C THR A 76 -5.81 -28.63 -9.35
N LEU A 77 -6.47 -27.59 -9.91
CA LEU A 77 -7.85 -27.26 -9.49
C LEU A 77 -8.82 -28.42 -9.81
N GLU A 78 -8.41 -29.40 -10.63
CA GLU A 78 -9.15 -30.64 -10.88
C GLU A 78 -9.22 -31.61 -9.69
N GLN A 79 -8.44 -31.38 -8.61
CA GLN A 79 -8.50 -32.21 -7.40
C GLN A 79 -9.48 -31.72 -6.33
N LEU A 80 -10.13 -30.56 -6.51
CA LEU A 80 -11.13 -30.05 -5.57
C LEU A 80 -12.49 -30.78 -5.67
N ASP A 81 -12.73 -31.55 -6.72
CA ASP A 81 -13.96 -32.34 -6.89
C ASP A 81 -14.05 -33.61 -6.03
N GLN A 82 -13.00 -33.97 -5.28
CA GLN A 82 -12.96 -35.22 -4.52
C GLN A 82 -13.06 -35.10 -3.00
N VAL A 83 -13.17 -33.89 -2.44
CA VAL A 83 -13.44 -33.73 -1.00
C VAL A 83 -14.93 -33.51 -0.78
N GLY A 84 -15.58 -34.62 -0.50
CA GLY A 84 -17.03 -34.69 -0.35
C GLY A 84 -17.62 -33.81 0.75
N SER A 85 -18.71 -33.15 0.40
CA SER A 85 -19.88 -32.88 1.25
C SER A 85 -19.65 -32.11 2.54
N LEU A 86 -19.64 -30.79 2.43
CA LEU A 86 -20.11 -29.72 3.32
C LEU A 86 -19.48 -28.33 3.02
N ALA A 87 -18.77 -28.17 1.92
CA ALA A 87 -18.27 -26.87 1.50
C ALA A 87 -19.33 -26.19 0.62
N THR A 88 -19.72 -24.98 0.99
CA THR A 88 -20.39 -24.06 0.07
C THR A 88 -19.54 -23.96 -1.21
N SER A 89 -20.05 -24.38 -2.35
CA SER A 89 -19.32 -24.39 -3.60
C SER A 89 -18.96 -22.96 -3.99
N VAL A 90 -17.67 -22.63 -4.01
CA VAL A 90 -17.17 -21.33 -4.47
C VAL A 90 -17.35 -21.27 -6.00
N THR A 91 -17.99 -20.22 -6.49
CA THR A 91 -18.14 -20.00 -7.93
C THR A 91 -16.87 -19.36 -8.48
N VAL A 92 -16.15 -20.07 -9.33
CA VAL A 92 -14.99 -19.53 -10.06
C VAL A 92 -15.44 -18.98 -11.41
N VAL A 93 -15.19 -17.70 -11.65
CA VAL A 93 -15.48 -16.98 -12.89
C VAL A 93 -14.14 -16.61 -13.52
N ASN A 94 -13.78 -17.29 -14.60
CA ASN A 94 -12.55 -17.01 -15.33
C ASN A 94 -12.81 -15.94 -16.41
N VAL A 95 -11.99 -14.88 -16.46
CA VAL A 95 -12.15 -13.80 -17.44
C VAL A 95 -12.06 -14.29 -18.88
N ASP A 96 -11.30 -15.37 -19.13
CA ASP A 96 -11.17 -15.99 -20.46
C ASP A 96 -12.51 -16.55 -20.98
N ASP A 97 -13.35 -17.08 -20.09
CA ASP A 97 -14.67 -17.63 -20.43
C ASP A 97 -15.65 -16.54 -20.91
N TYR A 98 -15.30 -15.28 -20.64
CA TYR A 98 -16.07 -14.10 -21.06
C TYR A 98 -15.45 -13.37 -22.26
N GLY A 99 -14.43 -13.98 -22.86
CA GLY A 99 -13.82 -13.51 -24.10
C GLY A 99 -12.52 -12.75 -23.95
N ALA A 100 -11.97 -12.62 -22.71
CA ALA A 100 -10.65 -12.07 -22.52
C ALA A 100 -9.58 -12.98 -23.15
N LYS A 101 -8.65 -12.37 -23.88
CA LYS A 101 -7.60 -13.10 -24.60
C LYS A 101 -6.26 -13.02 -23.90
N GLY A 102 -5.99 -11.93 -23.21
CA GLY A 102 -4.72 -11.70 -22.54
C GLY A 102 -3.53 -11.64 -23.51
N ASP A 103 -3.75 -11.11 -24.70
CA ASP A 103 -2.77 -10.99 -25.78
C ASP A 103 -2.26 -9.55 -25.97
N GLY A 104 -2.53 -8.67 -24.97
CA GLY A 104 -2.16 -7.25 -25.00
C GLY A 104 -3.16 -6.36 -25.75
N ARG A 105 -4.27 -6.90 -26.23
CA ARG A 105 -5.38 -6.11 -26.78
C ARG A 105 -6.42 -5.82 -25.72
N ASP A 106 -7.34 -4.90 -26.04
CA ASP A 106 -8.39 -4.46 -25.12
C ASP A 106 -9.33 -5.60 -24.71
N ASP A 107 -9.25 -6.00 -23.45
CA ASP A 107 -10.07 -7.01 -22.80
C ASP A 107 -11.14 -6.39 -21.87
N THR A 108 -11.33 -5.06 -21.88
CA THR A 108 -12.16 -4.32 -20.92
C THR A 108 -13.59 -4.85 -20.84
N GLU A 109 -14.24 -5.11 -21.99
CA GLU A 109 -15.62 -5.61 -22.01
C GLU A 109 -15.75 -7.05 -21.48
N ALA A 110 -14.74 -7.88 -21.72
CA ALA A 110 -14.70 -9.24 -21.17
C ALA A 110 -14.63 -9.19 -19.63
N PHE A 111 -13.78 -8.32 -19.09
CA PHE A 111 -13.67 -8.10 -17.63
C PHE A 111 -14.97 -7.55 -17.03
N LYS A 112 -15.67 -6.62 -17.69
CA LYS A 112 -16.99 -6.12 -17.24
C LYS A 112 -18.03 -7.23 -17.15
N ASN A 113 -18.05 -8.12 -18.15
CA ASN A 113 -19.01 -9.23 -18.20
C ASN A 113 -18.68 -10.30 -17.15
N ALA A 114 -17.41 -10.67 -17.01
CA ALA A 114 -16.93 -11.57 -15.95
C ALA A 114 -17.22 -11.02 -14.54
N TRP A 115 -16.99 -9.71 -14.33
CA TRP A 115 -17.33 -9.05 -13.08
C TRP A 115 -18.82 -9.16 -12.73
N LYS A 116 -19.72 -8.89 -13.68
CA LYS A 116 -21.17 -9.03 -13.46
C LYS A 116 -21.55 -10.43 -13.00
N ALA A 117 -20.94 -11.46 -13.60
CA ALA A 117 -21.20 -12.86 -13.23
C ALA A 117 -20.67 -13.16 -11.82
N ALA A 118 -19.41 -12.79 -11.51
CA ALA A 118 -18.80 -12.97 -10.20
C ALA A 118 -19.58 -12.21 -9.11
N CYS A 119 -19.94 -10.95 -9.37
CA CYS A 119 -20.69 -10.09 -8.45
C CYS A 119 -22.10 -10.64 -8.14
N SER A 120 -22.67 -11.42 -9.05
CA SER A 120 -23.98 -12.07 -8.91
C SER A 120 -23.94 -13.39 -8.14
N SER A 121 -22.76 -13.89 -7.80
CA SER A 121 -22.53 -15.18 -7.11
C SER A 121 -21.97 -14.94 -5.71
N SER A 122 -22.10 -15.91 -4.79
CA SER A 122 -21.53 -15.84 -3.45
C SER A 122 -21.40 -17.23 -2.83
N PRO A 123 -20.24 -17.61 -2.30
CA PRO A 123 -18.95 -16.93 -2.47
C PRO A 123 -18.44 -17.09 -3.92
N SER A 124 -17.65 -16.11 -4.39
CA SER A 124 -17.14 -16.13 -5.76
C SER A 124 -15.70 -15.64 -5.91
N VAL A 125 -15.02 -16.15 -6.91
CA VAL A 125 -13.67 -15.77 -7.32
C VAL A 125 -13.71 -15.33 -8.78
N LEU A 126 -13.27 -14.10 -9.04
CA LEU A 126 -12.95 -13.63 -10.38
C LEU A 126 -11.48 -13.93 -10.66
N LEU A 127 -11.22 -14.90 -11.52
CA LEU A 127 -9.88 -15.40 -11.84
C LEU A 127 -9.31 -14.70 -13.08
N VAL A 128 -8.10 -14.15 -12.91
CA VAL A 128 -7.24 -13.63 -13.99
C VAL A 128 -6.08 -14.62 -14.20
N PRO A 129 -6.10 -15.44 -15.25
CA PRO A 129 -5.14 -16.52 -15.48
C PRO A 129 -3.70 -16.06 -15.65
N GLN A 130 -2.76 -16.94 -15.30
CA GLN A 130 -1.32 -16.71 -15.44
C GLN A 130 -0.85 -16.72 -16.92
N ASN A 131 0.36 -16.18 -17.15
CA ASN A 131 1.06 -16.16 -18.44
C ASN A 131 0.30 -15.40 -19.55
N LYS A 132 -0.56 -14.47 -19.19
CA LYS A 132 -1.33 -13.61 -20.08
C LYS A 132 -1.22 -12.15 -19.66
N ASN A 133 -1.35 -11.25 -20.63
CA ASN A 133 -1.33 -9.80 -20.43
C ASN A 133 -2.65 -9.20 -20.90
N TYR A 134 -3.50 -8.80 -19.96
CA TYR A 134 -4.84 -8.25 -20.20
C TYR A 134 -4.79 -6.74 -20.17
N LEU A 135 -4.90 -6.10 -21.34
CA LEU A 135 -4.99 -4.65 -21.41
C LEU A 135 -6.41 -4.19 -21.07
N LEU A 136 -6.52 -3.29 -20.13
CA LEU A 136 -7.78 -2.68 -19.72
C LEU A 136 -7.73 -1.16 -19.87
N LYS A 137 -8.75 -0.60 -20.52
CA LYS A 137 -9.09 0.82 -20.45
C LYS A 137 -9.66 1.15 -19.07
N PRO A 138 -9.88 2.43 -18.73
CA PRO A 138 -10.54 2.79 -17.49
C PRO A 138 -11.81 2.01 -17.26
N ILE A 139 -11.88 1.34 -16.11
CA ILE A 139 -12.98 0.42 -15.80
C ILE A 139 -13.42 0.57 -14.35
N THR A 140 -14.74 0.59 -14.14
CA THR A 140 -15.35 0.58 -12.82
C THR A 140 -16.03 -0.75 -12.55
N PHE A 141 -15.60 -1.42 -11.51
CA PHE A 141 -16.17 -2.63 -10.96
C PHE A 141 -17.15 -2.26 -9.84
N SER A 142 -18.41 -2.08 -10.19
CA SER A 142 -19.44 -1.61 -9.26
C SER A 142 -20.21 -2.74 -8.61
N GLY A 143 -20.55 -2.55 -7.32
CA GLY A 143 -21.57 -3.30 -6.62
C GLY A 143 -22.98 -2.63 -6.72
N PRO A 144 -23.96 -3.12 -5.91
CA PRO A 144 -23.76 -4.07 -4.82
C PRO A 144 -23.55 -5.50 -5.32
N CYS A 145 -22.49 -6.14 -4.83
CA CYS A 145 -22.26 -7.58 -5.08
C CYS A 145 -22.84 -8.42 -3.94
N LYS A 146 -23.11 -9.69 -4.22
CA LYS A 146 -23.24 -10.69 -3.17
C LYS A 146 -21.92 -10.74 -2.39
N SER A 147 -21.95 -11.10 -1.11
CA SER A 147 -20.76 -11.08 -0.25
C SER A 147 -19.66 -12.06 -0.68
N ASP A 148 -18.45 -11.88 -0.15
CA ASP A 148 -17.29 -12.76 -0.31
C ASP A 148 -16.81 -12.92 -1.76
N LEU A 149 -16.54 -11.80 -2.42
CA LEU A 149 -15.95 -11.74 -3.76
C LEU A 149 -14.43 -11.55 -3.66
N THR A 150 -13.69 -12.42 -4.33
CA THR A 150 -12.23 -12.32 -4.47
C THR A 150 -11.85 -12.08 -5.93
N LEU A 151 -11.06 -11.06 -6.21
CA LEU A 151 -10.34 -10.89 -7.47
C LEU A 151 -8.97 -11.57 -7.32
N LEU A 152 -8.78 -12.67 -8.01
CA LEU A 152 -7.58 -13.51 -7.94
C LEU A 152 -6.73 -13.31 -9.20
N ILE A 153 -5.60 -12.61 -9.07
CA ILE A 153 -4.76 -12.22 -10.19
C ILE A 153 -3.51 -13.07 -10.21
N TYR A 154 -3.33 -13.88 -11.23
CA TYR A 154 -2.10 -14.61 -11.52
C TYR A 154 -1.39 -14.10 -12.78
N GLY A 155 -2.12 -13.53 -13.73
CA GLY A 155 -1.60 -12.91 -14.93
C GLY A 155 -1.19 -11.45 -14.73
N THR A 156 -1.06 -10.72 -15.82
CA THR A 156 -0.83 -9.28 -15.82
C THR A 156 -2.09 -8.56 -16.26
N ILE A 157 -2.55 -7.60 -15.45
CA ILE A 157 -3.52 -6.59 -15.87
C ILE A 157 -2.73 -5.33 -16.21
N GLU A 158 -2.89 -4.80 -17.41
CA GLU A 158 -2.14 -3.65 -17.91
C GLU A 158 -3.07 -2.50 -18.29
N ALA A 159 -2.70 -1.28 -17.90
CA ALA A 159 -3.42 -0.08 -18.26
C ALA A 159 -3.17 0.31 -19.72
N SER A 160 -4.18 0.88 -20.38
CA SER A 160 -4.00 1.52 -21.68
C SER A 160 -2.96 2.65 -21.56
N ASP A 161 -2.06 2.73 -22.53
CA ASP A 161 -1.09 3.83 -22.68
C ASP A 161 -1.61 4.96 -23.57
N ASP A 162 -2.86 4.90 -23.99
CA ASP A 162 -3.53 5.97 -24.72
C ASP A 162 -4.22 6.94 -23.75
N GLN A 163 -3.78 8.20 -23.74
CA GLN A 163 -4.39 9.22 -22.87
C GLN A 163 -5.84 9.56 -23.26
N GLU A 164 -6.26 9.29 -24.48
CA GLU A 164 -7.62 9.53 -24.95
C GLU A 164 -8.62 8.59 -24.25
N ASP A 165 -8.20 7.40 -23.86
CA ASP A 165 -9.01 6.47 -23.09
C ASP A 165 -9.41 7.01 -21.71
N TYR A 166 -8.71 8.04 -21.21
CA TYR A 166 -8.91 8.65 -19.90
C TYR A 166 -9.58 10.04 -19.95
N GLU A 167 -10.21 10.43 -21.05
CA GLU A 167 -10.79 11.76 -21.24
C GLU A 167 -11.85 12.13 -20.19
N HIS A 168 -12.63 11.15 -19.73
CA HIS A 168 -13.69 11.40 -18.74
C HIS A 168 -13.14 11.71 -17.34
N ASP A 169 -12.13 10.96 -16.90
CA ASP A 169 -11.45 11.21 -15.64
C ASP A 169 -10.06 10.57 -15.60
N ARG A 170 -9.04 11.40 -15.76
CA ARG A 170 -7.63 10.99 -15.77
C ARG A 170 -7.12 10.48 -14.43
N ARG A 171 -7.93 10.56 -13.36
CA ARG A 171 -7.51 10.15 -12.00
C ARG A 171 -7.70 8.67 -11.76
N TYR A 172 -8.48 7.97 -12.58
CA TYR A 172 -8.91 6.61 -12.31
C TYR A 172 -8.64 5.69 -13.50
N TRP A 173 -8.17 4.51 -13.17
CA TRP A 173 -8.03 3.40 -14.11
C TRP A 173 -8.87 2.20 -13.67
N LEU A 174 -8.51 1.56 -12.54
CA LEU A 174 -9.30 0.49 -11.94
C LEU A 174 -10.05 1.06 -10.74
N VAL A 175 -11.36 1.08 -10.78
CA VAL A 175 -12.22 1.54 -9.69
C VAL A 175 -13.04 0.38 -9.16
N PHE A 176 -13.04 0.20 -7.85
CA PHE A 176 -13.90 -0.76 -7.15
C PHE A 176 -14.80 0.02 -6.22
N GLU A 177 -16.12 -0.04 -6.43
CA GLU A 177 -17.06 0.77 -5.66
C GLU A 177 -18.30 0.02 -5.21
N ASN A 178 -18.83 0.39 -4.04
CA ASN A 178 -20.06 -0.17 -3.48
C ASN A 178 -20.01 -1.69 -3.31
N ILE A 179 -18.85 -2.23 -2.87
CA ILE A 179 -18.61 -3.66 -2.68
C ILE A 179 -18.30 -3.92 -1.20
N LYS A 180 -18.88 -4.96 -0.64
CA LYS A 180 -18.61 -5.44 0.73
C LYS A 180 -17.82 -6.74 0.68
N HIS A 181 -16.94 -6.96 1.65
CA HIS A 181 -16.15 -8.20 1.77
C HIS A 181 -15.40 -8.56 0.48
N PHE A 182 -14.72 -7.57 -0.11
CA PHE A 182 -13.95 -7.71 -1.33
C PHE A 182 -12.47 -7.93 -1.02
N LYS A 183 -11.86 -8.89 -1.72
CA LYS A 183 -10.43 -9.19 -1.64
C LYS A 183 -9.77 -9.05 -3.01
N VAL A 184 -8.55 -8.56 -3.03
CA VAL A 184 -7.66 -8.62 -4.19
C VAL A 184 -6.41 -9.36 -3.76
N GLU A 185 -6.12 -10.49 -4.39
CA GLU A 185 -5.00 -11.35 -4.04
C GLU A 185 -4.41 -12.06 -5.27
N GLY A 186 -3.32 -12.80 -5.08
CA GLY A 186 -2.64 -13.55 -6.12
C GLY A 186 -1.15 -13.21 -6.20
N GLY A 187 -0.44 -13.83 -7.12
CA GLY A 187 0.99 -13.55 -7.38
C GLY A 187 1.21 -12.88 -8.72
N GLY A 188 0.18 -12.30 -9.30
CA GLY A 188 0.21 -11.64 -10.60
C GLY A 188 0.70 -10.21 -10.56
N THR A 189 0.56 -9.53 -11.68
CA THR A 189 1.01 -8.15 -11.87
C THR A 189 -0.18 -7.26 -12.24
N ILE A 190 -0.22 -6.08 -11.65
CA ILE A 190 -1.04 -4.97 -12.11
C ILE A 190 -0.06 -3.91 -12.62
N ASN A 191 -0.01 -3.72 -13.95
CA ASN A 191 0.89 -2.77 -14.62
C ASN A 191 0.12 -1.51 -15.02
N GLY A 192 0.40 -0.43 -14.32
CA GLY A 192 -0.23 0.86 -14.62
C GLY A 192 0.25 1.53 -15.90
N ASN A 193 1.23 0.98 -16.60
CA ASN A 193 1.79 1.49 -17.86
C ASN A 193 2.06 3.00 -17.85
N GLY A 194 2.70 3.45 -16.75
CA GLY A 194 2.73 4.84 -16.32
C GLY A 194 3.60 5.80 -17.14
N ASN A 195 4.33 5.33 -18.16
CA ASN A 195 5.32 6.14 -18.86
C ASN A 195 4.74 7.45 -19.42
N ILE A 196 3.58 7.39 -20.06
CA ILE A 196 2.90 8.58 -20.61
C ILE A 196 2.50 9.59 -19.52
N TRP A 197 2.18 9.08 -18.32
CA TRP A 197 1.79 9.90 -17.17
C TRP A 197 3.01 10.56 -16.53
N TRP A 198 4.14 9.83 -16.42
CA TRP A 198 5.37 10.38 -15.84
C TRP A 198 5.95 11.49 -16.66
N GLN A 199 5.96 11.35 -18.01
CA GLN A 199 6.42 12.38 -18.92
C GLN A 199 5.55 13.64 -18.87
N ASN A 200 4.26 13.50 -18.60
CA ASN A 200 3.28 14.57 -18.51
C ASN A 200 2.86 14.92 -17.07
N SER A 201 3.65 14.52 -16.07
CA SER A 201 3.37 14.85 -14.66
C SER A 201 3.54 16.36 -14.41
N CYS A 202 2.64 16.96 -13.63
CA CYS A 202 2.79 18.34 -13.16
C CYS A 202 4.02 18.55 -12.26
N LYS A 203 4.66 17.50 -11.79
CA LYS A 203 5.96 17.57 -11.09
C LYS A 203 7.13 17.72 -12.07
N VAL A 204 6.98 17.24 -13.28
CA VAL A 204 7.96 17.37 -14.37
C VAL A 204 7.67 18.60 -15.22
N ASN A 205 6.41 18.78 -15.61
CA ASN A 205 5.93 19.95 -16.34
C ASN A 205 4.99 20.78 -15.47
N LYS A 206 5.52 21.85 -14.90
CA LYS A 206 4.81 22.74 -13.96
C LYS A 206 3.68 23.57 -14.59
N GLU A 207 3.58 23.59 -15.91
CA GLU A 207 2.48 24.25 -16.63
C GLU A 207 1.20 23.40 -16.61
N LEU A 208 1.30 22.11 -16.28
CA LEU A 208 0.16 21.21 -16.20
C LEU A 208 -0.57 21.31 -14.86
N PRO A 209 -1.92 21.26 -14.84
CA PRO A 209 -2.68 21.30 -13.61
C PRO A 209 -2.51 19.99 -12.80
N CYS A 210 -2.28 20.14 -11.50
CA CYS A 210 -2.32 19.03 -10.56
C CYS A 210 -3.70 18.92 -9.93
N ASN A 211 -4.43 17.82 -10.16
CA ASN A 211 -5.80 17.63 -9.67
C ASN A 211 -5.85 16.66 -8.48
N PRO A 212 -6.60 16.98 -7.40
CA PRO A 212 -6.75 16.08 -6.24
C PRO A 212 -7.71 14.92 -6.54
N ALA A 213 -7.50 13.81 -5.84
CA ALA A 213 -8.35 12.63 -5.94
C ALA A 213 -9.13 12.41 -4.63
N PRO A 214 -10.47 12.32 -4.65
CA PRO A 214 -11.30 11.96 -3.49
C PRO A 214 -11.61 10.46 -3.48
N THR A 215 -11.70 9.85 -2.27
CA THR A 215 -12.08 8.43 -2.14
C THR A 215 -12.54 8.04 -0.74
N ASN A 216 -13.38 7.00 -0.65
CA ASN A 216 -13.77 6.34 0.60
C ASN A 216 -13.99 4.84 0.37
N CYS A 217 -13.30 3.98 1.12
CA CYS A 217 -13.43 2.52 1.09
C CYS A 217 -13.64 1.91 2.47
N VAL A 218 -14.31 0.75 2.52
CA VAL A 218 -14.49 -0.03 3.76
C VAL A 218 -14.25 -1.51 3.47
N ASN A 219 -13.47 -2.19 4.36
CA ASN A 219 -13.17 -3.63 4.28
C ASN A 219 -12.44 -4.03 2.98
N VAL A 220 -11.26 -3.46 2.74
CA VAL A 220 -10.39 -3.78 1.59
C VAL A 220 -9.28 -4.72 2.02
N HIS A 221 -9.08 -5.80 1.26
CA HIS A 221 -7.99 -6.73 1.46
C HIS A 221 -7.16 -6.86 0.17
N ALA A 222 -5.87 -6.60 0.25
CA ALA A 222 -4.92 -6.73 -0.84
C ALA A 222 -3.83 -7.74 -0.46
N PHE A 223 -3.76 -8.87 -1.13
CA PHE A 223 -2.88 -9.97 -0.78
C PHE A 223 -2.04 -10.45 -1.96
N ASN A 224 -0.77 -10.80 -1.66
CA ASN A 224 0.14 -11.46 -2.60
C ASN A 224 0.32 -10.69 -3.91
N LEU A 225 0.37 -9.35 -3.86
CA LEU A 225 0.52 -8.50 -5.02
C LEU A 225 2.00 -8.17 -5.26
N MET A 226 2.39 -8.12 -6.53
CA MET A 226 3.62 -7.48 -6.98
C MET A 226 3.23 -6.19 -7.72
N ILE A 227 3.67 -5.05 -7.20
CA ILE A 227 3.42 -3.72 -7.76
C ILE A 227 4.76 -3.12 -8.17
N THR A 228 4.91 -2.79 -9.44
CA THR A 228 6.18 -2.30 -9.97
C THR A 228 6.02 -1.07 -10.86
N ALA A 229 6.92 -0.12 -10.67
CA ALA A 229 7.13 1.03 -11.55
C ALA A 229 8.62 1.39 -11.51
N PRO A 230 9.15 2.15 -12.48
CA PRO A 230 10.52 2.65 -12.40
C PRO A 230 10.78 3.44 -11.11
N GLY A 231 11.96 3.26 -10.52
CA GLY A 231 12.33 3.94 -9.26
C GLY A 231 12.42 5.46 -9.37
N ASN A 232 12.40 6.01 -10.57
CA ASN A 232 12.38 7.45 -10.85
C ASN A 232 11.02 7.95 -11.37
N SER A 233 9.97 7.12 -11.32
CA SER A 233 8.62 7.52 -11.74
C SER A 233 8.04 8.52 -10.74
N PRO A 234 7.71 9.76 -11.14
CA PRO A 234 7.27 10.79 -10.20
C PRO A 234 5.87 10.49 -9.67
N ASN A 235 5.67 10.73 -8.37
CA ASN A 235 4.38 10.57 -7.68
C ASN A 235 3.67 9.23 -7.92
N THR A 236 4.46 8.17 -8.08
CA THR A 236 3.94 6.83 -8.34
C THR A 236 3.98 6.02 -7.06
N ASP A 237 2.92 6.16 -6.26
CA ASP A 237 2.71 5.34 -5.07
C ASP A 237 2.33 3.92 -5.47
N GLY A 238 2.74 2.94 -4.68
CA GLY A 238 2.33 1.56 -4.88
C GLY A 238 0.87 1.33 -4.46
N ILE A 239 0.56 1.59 -3.20
CA ILE A 239 -0.80 1.52 -2.66
C ILE A 239 -1.10 2.83 -1.92
N HIS A 240 -2.09 3.58 -2.39
CA HIS A 240 -2.57 4.79 -1.75
C HIS A 240 -3.89 4.54 -1.02
N VAL A 241 -3.91 4.73 0.31
CA VAL A 241 -5.06 4.49 1.17
C VAL A 241 -5.62 5.83 1.63
N THR A 242 -6.82 6.19 1.16
CA THR A 242 -7.46 7.46 1.52
C THR A 242 -8.94 7.25 1.87
N GLY A 243 -9.40 7.89 2.95
CA GLY A 243 -10.79 7.78 3.40
C GLY A 243 -11.24 6.35 3.73
N ALA A 244 -10.33 5.41 3.90
CA ALA A 244 -10.63 3.99 3.97
C ALA A 244 -10.62 3.44 5.39
N LYS A 245 -11.46 2.44 5.66
CA LYS A 245 -11.56 1.78 6.97
C LYS A 245 -11.44 0.26 6.84
N ASN A 246 -10.78 -0.38 7.81
CA ASN A 246 -10.56 -1.83 7.85
C ASN A 246 -9.83 -2.32 6.58
N VAL A 247 -8.63 -1.82 6.35
CA VAL A 247 -7.79 -2.18 5.22
C VAL A 247 -6.73 -3.17 5.67
N LEU A 248 -6.61 -4.29 4.98
CA LEU A 248 -5.54 -5.27 5.18
C LEU A 248 -4.71 -5.41 3.91
N ILE A 249 -3.42 -5.10 4.00
CA ILE A 249 -2.43 -5.27 2.94
C ILE A 249 -1.42 -6.30 3.43
N ARG A 250 -1.27 -7.40 2.71
CA ARG A 250 -0.44 -8.51 3.19
C ARG A 250 0.35 -9.17 2.07
N ASN A 251 1.61 -9.53 2.39
CA ASN A 251 2.51 -10.28 1.51
C ASN A 251 2.63 -9.63 0.11
N CYS A 252 2.90 -8.31 0.09
CA CYS A 252 3.02 -7.54 -1.14
C CYS A 252 4.48 -7.11 -1.36
N VAL A 253 4.90 -7.17 -2.62
CA VAL A 253 6.19 -6.66 -3.09
C VAL A 253 5.93 -5.39 -3.89
N ILE A 254 6.49 -4.27 -3.45
CA ILE A 254 6.22 -2.96 -4.01
C ILE A 254 7.53 -2.26 -4.38
N LYS A 255 7.65 -1.88 -5.65
CA LYS A 255 8.79 -1.19 -6.23
C LYS A 255 8.26 -0.03 -7.08
N THR A 256 8.44 1.19 -6.62
CA THR A 256 7.86 2.37 -7.29
C THR A 256 8.78 3.57 -7.17
N GLY A 257 8.39 4.68 -7.75
CA GLY A 257 9.16 5.92 -7.69
C GLY A 257 8.70 6.88 -6.59
N ASP A 258 7.68 6.51 -5.79
CA ASP A 258 7.22 7.27 -4.62
C ASP A 258 6.92 6.30 -3.46
N ASP A 259 5.97 6.62 -2.57
CA ASP A 259 5.67 5.80 -1.40
C ASP A 259 5.22 4.38 -1.80
N CYS A 260 5.81 3.33 -1.24
CA CYS A 260 5.31 1.97 -1.44
C CYS A 260 3.87 1.85 -0.91
N ILE A 261 3.62 2.42 0.24
CA ILE A 261 2.28 2.55 0.83
C ILE A 261 2.16 3.95 1.39
N SER A 262 1.13 4.70 0.98
CA SER A 262 0.77 5.98 1.55
C SER A 262 -0.63 5.92 2.19
N ILE A 263 -0.75 6.37 3.44
CA ILE A 263 -1.99 6.33 4.20
C ILE A 263 -2.36 7.76 4.59
N VAL A 264 -3.46 8.27 4.03
CA VAL A 264 -3.83 9.68 4.19
C VAL A 264 -5.17 9.87 4.90
N SER A 265 -5.63 11.11 4.94
CA SER A 265 -6.78 11.54 5.74
C SER A 265 -8.04 10.68 5.55
N GLY A 266 -8.81 10.52 6.62
CA GLY A 266 -10.02 9.73 6.68
C GLY A 266 -9.81 8.23 6.87
N SER A 267 -8.55 7.78 6.87
CA SER A 267 -8.22 6.34 6.97
C SER A 267 -8.11 5.87 8.42
N SER A 268 -8.63 4.67 8.69
CA SER A 268 -8.55 4.06 10.01
C SER A 268 -8.57 2.54 9.95
N LYS A 269 -7.97 1.89 10.98
CA LYS A 269 -7.80 0.44 11.06
C LYS A 269 -7.13 -0.10 9.78
N VAL A 270 -5.95 0.42 9.48
CA VAL A 270 -5.12 -0.02 8.35
C VAL A 270 -4.01 -0.92 8.87
N HIS A 271 -3.96 -2.15 8.39
CA HIS A 271 -2.92 -3.09 8.74
C HIS A 271 -2.14 -3.51 7.49
N ALA A 272 -0.86 -3.17 7.45
CA ALA A 272 0.09 -3.63 6.43
C ALA A 272 1.07 -4.62 7.07
N THR A 273 1.17 -5.83 6.54
CA THR A 273 2.05 -6.87 7.08
C THR A 273 2.73 -7.68 5.99
N ASP A 274 3.94 -8.15 6.27
CA ASP A 274 4.77 -8.92 5.34
C ASP A 274 4.98 -8.14 4.02
N ILE A 275 5.43 -6.89 4.13
CA ILE A 275 5.64 -5.99 2.98
C ILE A 275 7.12 -5.96 2.62
N THR A 276 7.42 -6.14 1.33
CA THR A 276 8.73 -5.83 0.76
C THR A 276 8.62 -4.56 -0.07
N CYS A 277 9.39 -3.55 0.28
CA CYS A 277 9.32 -2.20 -0.29
C CYS A 277 10.70 -1.78 -0.81
N GLY A 278 10.77 -1.33 -2.04
CA GLY A 278 11.98 -0.73 -2.64
C GLY A 278 12.31 -1.22 -4.04
N PRO A 279 12.83 -0.28 -4.90
CA PRO A 279 13.03 1.15 -4.62
C PRO A 279 11.72 1.90 -4.37
N GLY A 280 11.82 3.14 -3.86
CA GLY A 280 10.69 4.03 -3.59
C GLY A 280 10.93 4.96 -2.41
N HIS A 281 9.86 5.57 -1.91
CA HIS A 281 9.93 6.50 -0.79
C HIS A 281 9.54 5.88 0.58
N GLY A 282 9.39 4.55 0.66
CA GLY A 282 9.08 3.83 1.89
C GLY A 282 7.58 3.74 2.21
N ILE A 283 7.26 3.64 3.50
CA ILE A 283 5.87 3.55 3.98
C ILE A 283 5.51 4.81 4.75
N SER A 284 4.51 5.56 4.27
CA SER A 284 4.19 6.89 4.77
C SER A 284 2.77 7.02 5.31
N ILE A 285 2.65 7.73 6.43
CA ILE A 285 1.40 8.31 6.88
C ILE A 285 1.41 9.77 6.42
N GLY A 286 0.52 10.12 5.49
CA GLY A 286 0.46 11.49 4.95
C GLY A 286 0.90 11.59 3.47
N SER A 287 0.97 12.83 2.97
CA SER A 287 0.97 14.09 3.73
C SER A 287 -0.42 14.48 4.23
N LEU A 288 -0.49 14.99 5.46
CA LEU A 288 -1.74 15.36 6.11
C LEU A 288 -1.84 16.88 6.28
N GLY A 289 -3.04 17.44 6.11
CA GLY A 289 -3.33 18.84 6.43
C GLY A 289 -2.86 19.86 5.40
N ALA A 290 -2.60 19.47 4.15
CA ALA A 290 -2.27 20.40 3.07
C ALA A 290 -3.35 21.47 2.89
N GLY A 291 -2.94 22.73 2.63
CA GLY A 291 -3.89 23.82 2.42
C GLY A 291 -4.75 24.15 3.64
N ASN A 292 -4.20 23.99 4.84
CA ASN A 292 -4.87 24.24 6.13
C ASN A 292 -6.09 23.33 6.38
N GLN A 293 -6.16 22.18 5.74
CA GLN A 293 -7.25 21.24 5.90
C GLN A 293 -7.17 20.46 7.21
N GLU A 294 -8.31 20.00 7.68
CA GLU A 294 -8.41 19.07 8.77
C GLU A 294 -8.12 17.64 8.26
N ALA A 295 -7.28 16.88 8.97
CA ALA A 295 -6.89 15.54 8.58
C ALA A 295 -6.85 14.59 9.78
N HIS A 296 -7.40 13.38 9.59
CA HIS A 296 -7.43 12.35 10.62
C HIS A 296 -6.96 11.01 10.09
N VAL A 297 -5.97 10.42 10.79
CA VAL A 297 -5.56 9.03 10.61
C VAL A 297 -5.55 8.35 11.97
N LEU A 298 -6.17 7.17 12.06
CA LEU A 298 -6.35 6.47 13.32
C LEU A 298 -6.11 4.97 13.15
N ASP A 299 -5.35 4.38 14.10
CA ASP A 299 -5.19 2.94 14.22
C ASP A 299 -4.57 2.31 12.98
N VAL A 300 -3.28 2.60 12.79
CA VAL A 300 -2.47 2.04 11.71
C VAL A 300 -1.41 1.11 12.29
N LYS A 301 -1.29 -0.06 11.72
CA LYS A 301 -0.23 -1.02 12.06
C LYS A 301 0.54 -1.41 10.82
N VAL A 302 1.85 -1.18 10.83
CA VAL A 302 2.81 -1.77 9.89
C VAL A 302 3.63 -2.80 10.63
N ASP A 303 3.60 -4.05 10.18
CA ASP A 303 4.23 -5.18 10.84
C ASP A 303 5.00 -6.03 9.83
N LYS A 304 6.23 -6.46 10.17
CA LYS A 304 7.04 -7.32 9.29
C LYS A 304 7.26 -6.68 7.89
N ALA A 305 7.79 -5.47 7.87
CA ALA A 305 8.19 -4.83 6.61
C ALA A 305 9.70 -4.93 6.38
N LYS A 306 10.09 -5.07 5.12
CA LYS A 306 11.47 -5.02 4.66
C LYS A 306 11.61 -3.92 3.62
N LEU A 307 12.51 -2.97 3.86
CA LEU A 307 12.73 -1.83 2.97
C LEU A 307 14.17 -1.86 2.44
N TYR A 308 14.32 -1.71 1.12
CA TYR A 308 15.60 -1.82 0.43
C TYR A 308 15.86 -0.58 -0.44
N GLY A 309 16.90 0.19 -0.12
CA GLY A 309 17.32 1.34 -0.92
C GLY A 309 16.26 2.41 -1.11
N THR A 310 15.34 2.54 -0.16
CA THR A 310 14.27 3.54 -0.22
C THR A 310 14.75 4.89 0.33
N MET A 311 14.14 5.99 -0.14
CA MET A 311 14.43 7.33 0.40
C MET A 311 14.05 7.43 1.87
N ASN A 312 12.90 6.89 2.27
CA ASN A 312 12.48 6.84 3.67
C ASN A 312 12.14 5.41 4.06
N GLY A 313 12.22 5.13 5.35
CA GLY A 313 11.73 3.88 5.91
C GLY A 313 10.26 4.00 6.30
N VAL A 314 9.98 4.27 7.56
CA VAL A 314 8.65 4.53 8.08
C VAL A 314 8.51 6.02 8.42
N ARG A 315 7.56 6.68 7.76
CA ARG A 315 7.44 8.14 7.76
C ARG A 315 6.06 8.62 8.19
N ILE A 316 6.01 9.71 8.96
CA ILE A 316 4.80 10.52 9.17
C ILE A 316 5.11 11.92 8.67
N LYS A 317 4.31 12.44 7.73
CA LYS A 317 4.49 13.78 7.14
C LYS A 317 3.20 14.59 7.23
N THR A 318 3.28 15.79 7.80
CA THR A 318 2.15 16.71 7.90
C THR A 318 2.55 18.11 7.48
N TRP A 319 1.65 18.81 6.82
CA TRP A 319 1.84 20.20 6.45
C TRP A 319 1.63 21.13 7.65
N GLN A 320 2.39 22.19 7.70
CA GLN A 320 2.13 23.31 8.59
C GLN A 320 0.76 23.95 8.23
N GLY A 321 0.06 24.49 9.22
CA GLY A 321 -1.26 25.11 9.05
C GLY A 321 -2.42 24.13 9.01
N GLY A 322 -2.15 22.81 8.89
CA GLY A 322 -3.18 21.79 8.99
C GLY A 322 -3.73 21.65 10.41
N SER A 323 -4.78 20.84 10.57
CA SER A 323 -5.39 20.50 11.86
C SER A 323 -5.81 19.04 11.92
N GLY A 324 -6.30 18.58 13.07
CA GLY A 324 -6.71 17.19 13.24
C GLY A 324 -5.69 16.32 13.93
N SER A 325 -5.61 15.02 13.59
CA SER A 325 -4.71 14.10 14.32
C SER A 325 -4.29 12.86 13.54
N ALA A 326 -3.04 12.46 13.72
CA ALA A 326 -2.49 11.14 13.37
C ALA A 326 -2.14 10.40 14.68
N LYS A 327 -2.87 9.31 15.00
CA LYS A 327 -2.74 8.67 16.32
C LYS A 327 -2.96 7.16 16.30
N LYS A 328 -2.41 6.48 17.33
CA LYS A 328 -2.41 5.02 17.45
C LYS A 328 -1.76 4.35 16.25
N ILE A 329 -0.54 4.75 15.97
CA ILE A 329 0.26 4.24 14.85
C ILE A 329 1.33 3.31 15.40
N LYS A 330 1.48 2.13 14.81
CA LYS A 330 2.53 1.16 15.15
C LYS A 330 3.36 0.80 13.93
N PHE A 331 4.66 0.98 14.05
CA PHE A 331 5.66 0.41 13.15
C PHE A 331 6.44 -0.63 13.94
N GLN A 332 6.31 -1.90 13.58
CA GLN A 332 6.99 -2.96 14.32
C GLN A 332 7.59 -4.03 13.40
N ASN A 333 8.66 -4.69 13.88
CA ASN A 333 9.33 -5.76 13.14
C ASN A 333 9.76 -5.31 11.72
N VAL A 334 10.41 -4.13 11.64
CA VAL A 334 10.81 -3.54 10.37
C VAL A 334 12.31 -3.72 10.17
N TYR A 335 12.69 -4.22 9.01
CA TYR A 335 14.08 -4.35 8.59
C TYR A 335 14.38 -3.37 7.46
N MET A 336 15.46 -2.63 7.59
CA MET A 336 15.87 -1.58 6.65
C MET A 336 17.27 -1.85 6.13
N TYR A 337 17.44 -1.79 4.82
CA TYR A 337 18.72 -1.97 4.15
C TYR A 337 19.00 -0.77 3.26
N ASN A 338 20.06 -0.02 3.59
CA ASN A 338 20.48 1.17 2.83
C ASN A 338 19.34 2.20 2.62
N VAL A 339 18.57 2.48 3.68
CA VAL A 339 17.46 3.45 3.66
C VAL A 339 18.00 4.82 4.05
N THR A 340 17.66 5.88 3.28
CA THR A 340 18.24 7.21 3.55
C THR A 340 17.73 7.81 4.84
N ASN A 341 16.42 7.79 5.10
CA ASN A 341 15.80 8.28 6.34
C ASN A 341 14.98 7.16 7.00
N PRO A 342 15.59 6.26 7.78
CA PRO A 342 14.88 5.08 8.30
C PRO A 342 13.64 5.37 9.11
N ILE A 343 13.71 6.28 10.09
CA ILE A 343 12.56 6.70 10.90
C ILE A 343 12.44 8.22 10.82
N ILE A 344 11.30 8.72 10.38
CA ILE A 344 11.07 10.15 10.26
C ILE A 344 9.64 10.56 10.65
N ILE A 345 9.52 11.56 11.50
CA ILE A 345 8.32 12.39 11.68
C ILE A 345 8.67 13.78 11.20
N ASP A 346 7.94 14.31 10.24
CA ASP A 346 8.12 15.65 9.68
C ASP A 346 6.78 16.39 9.72
N GLN A 347 6.59 17.26 10.73
CA GLN A 347 5.43 18.16 10.83
C GLN A 347 5.68 19.53 10.17
N ASN A 348 6.87 19.73 9.62
CA ASN A 348 7.23 20.91 8.84
C ASN A 348 7.29 20.60 7.35
N TYR A 349 6.63 19.51 6.92
CA TYR A 349 6.64 19.02 5.55
C TYR A 349 6.28 20.12 4.54
N CYS A 350 7.10 20.25 3.52
CA CYS A 350 6.98 21.22 2.45
C CYS A 350 7.37 20.57 1.13
N ASP A 351 6.42 20.43 0.22
CA ASP A 351 6.63 19.85 -1.12
C ASP A 351 6.44 20.94 -2.18
N GLN A 352 7.16 22.06 -2.01
CA GLN A 352 7.13 23.22 -2.88
C GLN A 352 8.57 23.65 -3.20
N ASP A 353 8.77 24.30 -4.34
CA ASP A 353 10.10 24.84 -4.72
C ASP A 353 10.51 25.98 -3.79
N GLU A 354 9.55 26.80 -3.35
CA GLU A 354 9.77 27.88 -2.40
C GLU A 354 9.54 27.39 -0.96
N PRO A 355 10.31 27.88 0.00
CA PRO A 355 10.13 27.53 1.41
C PRO A 355 8.71 27.82 1.88
N CYS A 356 8.09 26.85 2.52
CA CYS A 356 6.76 27.03 3.11
C CYS A 356 6.80 28.03 4.25
N LYS A 357 5.76 28.87 4.34
CA LYS A 357 5.64 29.82 5.47
C LYS A 357 5.45 29.06 6.79
N GLU A 358 6.15 29.51 7.81
CA GLU A 358 5.93 29.02 9.18
C GLU A 358 4.49 29.31 9.62
N GLN A 359 3.80 28.31 10.15
CA GLN A 359 2.42 28.40 10.63
C GLN A 359 2.30 27.76 12.01
N TYR A 360 1.39 28.30 12.83
CA TYR A 360 1.23 27.85 14.21
C TYR A 360 0.38 26.57 14.35
N SER A 361 -0.46 26.25 13.39
CA SER A 361 -1.31 25.04 13.40
C SER A 361 -0.58 23.86 12.75
N ALA A 362 -0.81 22.66 13.26
CA ALA A 362 -0.35 21.41 12.66
C ALA A 362 -1.28 20.25 13.02
N VAL A 363 -1.26 19.19 12.22
CA VAL A 363 -1.93 17.92 12.55
C VAL A 363 -1.21 17.29 13.75
N GLN A 364 -1.93 17.02 14.84
CA GLN A 364 -1.34 16.48 16.07
C GLN A 364 -0.88 15.03 15.87
N VAL A 365 0.42 14.79 15.97
CA VAL A 365 1.00 13.43 15.96
C VAL A 365 1.09 12.93 17.40
N GLN A 366 0.45 11.77 17.69
CA GLN A 366 0.45 11.23 19.03
C GLN A 366 0.23 9.72 19.13
N LYS A 367 0.77 9.10 20.18
CA LYS A 367 0.66 7.64 20.42
C LYS A 367 1.20 6.84 19.24
N VAL A 368 2.47 7.07 18.90
CA VAL A 368 3.20 6.34 17.85
C VAL A 368 4.21 5.42 18.49
N MET A 369 4.21 4.15 18.09
CA MET A 369 5.14 3.14 18.56
C MET A 369 6.07 2.70 17.44
N TYR A 370 7.36 2.70 17.71
CA TYR A 370 8.41 2.10 16.90
C TYR A 370 9.01 0.95 17.72
N LYS A 371 8.85 -0.29 17.24
CA LYS A 371 9.28 -1.49 17.97
C LYS A 371 10.02 -2.46 17.07
N ASN A 372 11.15 -3.00 17.57
CA ASN A 372 11.96 -3.98 16.86
C ASN A 372 12.25 -3.54 15.40
N ILE A 373 12.91 -2.38 15.25
CA ILE A 373 13.32 -1.82 13.96
C ILE A 373 14.84 -1.89 13.86
N LYS A 374 15.36 -2.53 12.80
CA LYS A 374 16.78 -2.78 12.62
C LYS A 374 17.22 -2.48 11.21
N GLY A 375 18.50 -2.23 11.04
CA GLY A 375 19.11 -2.18 9.71
C GLY A 375 20.10 -1.05 9.50
N THR A 376 20.28 -0.69 8.23
CA THR A 376 21.29 0.28 7.81
C THR A 376 20.66 1.55 7.25
N SER A 377 21.25 2.69 7.63
CA SER A 377 20.95 4.00 7.08
C SER A 377 21.98 4.39 6.02
N ALA A 378 21.51 4.93 4.90
CA ALA A 378 22.37 5.53 3.87
C ALA A 378 22.82 6.93 4.27
N SER A 379 22.18 7.57 5.26
CA SER A 379 22.54 8.90 5.76
C SER A 379 23.04 8.84 7.21
N GLU A 380 23.61 9.94 7.67
CA GLU A 380 24.10 10.07 9.05
C GLU A 380 22.95 10.05 10.07
N VAL A 381 21.82 10.71 9.76
CA VAL A 381 20.68 10.81 10.66
C VAL A 381 19.70 9.68 10.33
N ALA A 382 19.71 8.62 11.13
CA ALA A 382 18.83 7.45 10.92
C ALA A 382 17.46 7.60 11.60
N MET A 383 17.32 8.50 12.57
CA MET A 383 16.07 8.80 13.24
C MET A 383 15.87 10.31 13.36
N LYS A 384 14.82 10.84 12.73
CA LYS A 384 14.51 12.26 12.74
C LYS A 384 13.08 12.51 13.23
N PHE A 385 12.94 13.28 14.31
CA PHE A 385 11.66 13.80 14.78
C PHE A 385 11.67 15.31 14.67
N ASP A 386 11.10 15.84 13.60
CA ASP A 386 10.96 17.25 13.30
C ASP A 386 9.53 17.68 13.58
N CYS A 387 9.21 17.84 14.86
CA CYS A 387 7.85 18.10 15.31
C CYS A 387 7.59 19.61 15.48
N SER A 388 6.32 19.99 15.36
CA SER A 388 5.88 21.39 15.49
C SER A 388 6.15 21.94 16.90
N LYS A 389 6.61 23.17 16.99
CA LYS A 389 6.81 23.87 18.28
C LYS A 389 5.49 24.06 19.04
N THR A 390 4.40 24.30 18.33
CA THR A 390 3.07 24.55 18.90
C THR A 390 2.25 23.28 19.08
N PHE A 391 2.50 22.24 18.28
CA PHE A 391 1.87 20.92 18.36
C PHE A 391 2.93 19.82 18.47
N PRO A 392 3.67 19.73 19.59
CA PRO A 392 4.71 18.73 19.76
C PRO A 392 4.20 17.32 19.57
N CYS A 393 5.04 16.41 19.06
CA CYS A 393 4.71 15.01 19.01
C CYS A 393 4.63 14.42 20.42
N LEU A 394 3.54 13.73 20.75
CA LEU A 394 3.25 13.24 22.09
C LEU A 394 3.14 11.72 22.16
N GLY A 395 3.73 11.13 23.21
CA GLY A 395 3.62 9.69 23.44
C GLY A 395 4.25 8.88 22.30
N ILE A 396 5.43 9.28 21.88
CA ILE A 396 6.29 8.51 21.00
C ILE A 396 6.97 7.44 21.83
N TYR A 397 6.83 6.18 21.45
CA TYR A 397 7.40 5.04 22.16
C TYR A 397 8.41 4.32 21.30
N LEU A 398 9.62 4.13 21.81
CA LEU A 398 10.74 3.47 21.15
C LEU A 398 11.10 2.20 21.90
N GLU A 399 11.14 1.05 21.20
CA GLU A 399 11.49 -0.23 21.80
C GLU A 399 12.35 -1.04 20.83
N ASP A 400 13.55 -1.42 21.27
CA ASP A 400 14.48 -2.27 20.52
C ASP A 400 14.77 -1.74 19.11
N ILE A 401 15.32 -0.55 19.01
CA ILE A 401 15.74 0.10 17.77
C ILE A 401 17.25 -0.09 17.60
N SER A 402 17.67 -0.57 16.43
CA SER A 402 19.09 -0.75 16.09
C SER A 402 19.33 -0.32 14.65
N LEU A 403 19.66 0.95 14.45
CA LEU A 403 19.97 1.53 13.15
C LEU A 403 21.41 1.97 13.11
N VAL A 404 22.17 1.50 12.14
CA VAL A 404 23.58 1.81 11.95
C VAL A 404 23.81 2.43 10.59
N ARG A 405 24.86 3.21 10.43
CA ARG A 405 25.32 3.68 9.13
C ARG A 405 26.39 2.76 8.60
N GLU A 406 26.43 2.54 7.31
CA GLU A 406 27.54 1.83 6.67
C GLU A 406 28.86 2.58 6.93
N GLY A 407 29.82 1.90 7.56
CA GLY A 407 31.11 2.46 7.91
C GLY A 407 31.15 3.41 9.12
N GLY A 408 30.06 3.52 9.94
CA GLY A 408 30.06 4.37 11.11
C GLY A 408 28.84 4.27 12.01
N THR A 409 28.76 5.19 12.97
CA THR A 409 27.59 5.35 13.84
C THR A 409 26.54 6.22 13.16
N SER A 410 25.28 5.94 13.42
CA SER A 410 24.16 6.81 13.04
C SER A 410 23.81 7.79 14.17
N ALA A 411 23.16 8.91 13.80
CA ALA A 411 22.69 9.93 14.71
C ALA A 411 21.16 9.99 14.76
N ALA A 412 20.61 10.58 15.81
CA ALA A 412 19.22 10.99 15.90
C ALA A 412 19.12 12.52 16.01
N SER A 413 18.07 13.09 15.40
CA SER A 413 17.66 14.50 15.53
C SER A 413 16.25 14.55 16.05
N CYS A 414 16.02 15.17 17.21
CA CYS A 414 14.74 15.08 17.91
C CYS A 414 14.33 16.47 18.40
N GLU A 415 13.37 17.09 17.72
CA GLU A 415 12.86 18.42 18.03
C GLU A 415 11.37 18.36 18.42
N ASN A 416 11.01 19.04 19.49
CA ASN A 416 9.63 19.20 19.98
C ASN A 416 8.86 17.86 20.12
N VAL A 417 9.53 16.81 20.57
CA VAL A 417 8.99 15.47 20.74
C VAL A 417 9.01 15.05 22.21
N LYS A 418 7.92 14.43 22.67
CA LYS A 418 7.87 13.74 23.99
C LYS A 418 7.85 12.24 23.76
N TRP A 419 8.92 11.58 24.15
CA TRP A 419 9.13 10.18 23.91
C TRP A 419 9.50 9.40 25.19
N THR A 420 9.32 8.11 25.12
CA THR A 420 9.76 7.13 26.12
C THR A 420 10.40 5.95 25.40
N GLN A 421 11.31 5.27 26.09
CA GLN A 421 11.97 4.10 25.51
C GLN A 421 12.00 2.91 26.46
N THR A 422 12.11 1.73 25.88
CA THR A 422 12.36 0.46 26.58
C THR A 422 13.31 -0.39 25.72
N GLY A 423 14.11 -1.22 26.37
CA GLY A 423 15.10 -2.04 25.69
C GLY A 423 16.27 -1.23 25.14
N SER A 424 16.87 -1.68 24.07
CA SER A 424 18.03 -1.03 23.44
C SER A 424 17.55 -0.10 22.32
N VAL A 425 17.96 1.17 22.36
CA VAL A 425 17.63 2.16 21.32
C VAL A 425 18.91 2.83 20.82
N SER A 426 19.22 2.63 19.55
CA SER A 426 20.36 3.26 18.86
C SER A 426 19.94 3.66 17.44
N PRO A 427 20.16 4.93 17.01
CA PRO A 427 20.67 6.05 17.79
C PRO A 427 19.66 6.58 18.82
N LEU A 428 20.17 7.26 19.85
CA LEU A 428 19.37 7.91 20.87
C LEU A 428 19.07 9.36 20.49
N CYS A 429 17.87 9.84 20.82
CA CYS A 429 17.60 11.27 20.86
C CYS A 429 18.52 11.98 21.87
N PRO A 430 19.11 13.14 21.52
CA PRO A 430 19.96 13.91 22.40
C PRO A 430 19.23 14.49 23.63
#